data_ff66e27ee28eface6d2681a6a57da07c
#
_entry.id   ff66e27ee28eface6d2681a6a57da07c
#
_cell.length_a   1.000
_cell.length_b   1.000
_cell.length_c   1.000
_cell.angle_alpha   90.00
_cell.angle_beta   90.00
_cell.angle_gamma   90.00
#
_symmetry.space_group_name_H-M   'P 1'
#
loop_
_entity.id
_entity.type
_entity.pdbx_description
1 polymer ?
#
loop_
_entity_poly.entity_id
_entity_poly.type
_entity_poly.pdbx_seq_one_letter_code
_entity_poly.pdbx_strand_id
1 'polypeptide(L)'
;MLDEKTMEKMGESEQISDYYKSILEKSLFEKLYNFLEPVGKTVTLDIQHRNHPILGKFISDNFYLSDGNGVRSPDSEGFKAAKTQHLSLTNERPCMWINIPHGSDEFMEQKRGTSRYRVAEAKTIAKLAKRWIQERGDEH
;
A
#
# COMPACT_ATOMS: atom_id res chain seq x y z
N MET A 1 6.02 10.28 9.48
CA MET A 1 7.40 10.62 9.12
C MET A 1 7.37 12.00 8.48
N LEU A 2 8.17 12.94 8.93
CA LEU A 2 8.26 14.28 8.34
C LEU A 2 8.93 14.16 6.97
N ASP A 3 8.53 14.99 6.01
CA ASP A 3 9.17 15.01 4.69
C ASP A 3 10.61 15.59 4.77
N GLU A 4 11.44 15.21 3.82
CA GLU A 4 12.87 15.55 3.77
C GLU A 4 13.12 17.07 3.77
N LYS A 5 12.25 17.85 3.10
CA LYS A 5 12.34 19.31 3.06
C LYS A 5 12.02 19.96 4.40
N THR A 6 11.11 19.37 5.15
CA THR A 6 10.79 19.86 6.52
C THR A 6 11.94 19.57 7.46
N MET A 7 12.56 18.39 7.34
CA MET A 7 13.75 18.03 8.11
C MET A 7 14.95 18.95 7.79
N GLU A 8 15.18 19.27 6.53
CA GLU A 8 16.24 20.18 6.08
C GLU A 8 16.05 21.59 6.64
N LYS A 9 14.84 22.17 6.52
CA LYS A 9 14.53 23.49 7.11
C LYS A 9 14.66 23.55 8.61
N MET A 10 14.35 22.47 9.32
CA MET A 10 14.53 22.37 10.76
C MET A 10 16.01 22.23 11.15
N GLY A 11 16.83 21.62 10.28
CA GLY A 11 18.27 21.51 10.45
C GLY A 11 19.04 22.82 10.26
N GLU A 12 18.51 23.75 9.47
CA GLU A 12 19.08 25.09 9.23
C GLU A 12 18.87 26.06 10.41
N SER A 13 17.95 25.75 11.32
CA SER A 13 17.74 26.51 12.55
C SER A 13 18.74 26.05 13.60
N GLU A 14 19.77 26.85 13.85
CA GLU A 14 20.86 26.61 14.83
C GLU A 14 20.37 26.31 16.27
N GLN A 15 19.08 26.40 16.53
CA GLN A 15 18.48 26.24 17.86
C GLN A 15 17.81 24.89 18.11
N ILE A 16 17.72 24.00 17.11
CA ILE A 16 17.12 22.68 17.30
C ILE A 16 18.20 21.73 17.79
N SER A 17 18.17 21.41 19.09
CA SER A 17 19.10 20.45 19.68
C SER A 17 18.93 19.04 19.06
N ASP A 18 19.99 18.23 19.07
CA ASP A 18 19.97 16.84 18.59
C ASP A 18 18.88 16.00 19.28
N TYR A 19 18.48 16.39 20.49
CA TYR A 19 17.36 15.81 21.20
C TYR A 19 16.03 15.98 20.44
N TYR A 20 15.73 17.18 19.94
CA TYR A 20 14.51 17.42 19.15
C TYR A 20 14.57 16.72 17.80
N LYS A 21 15.74 16.67 17.15
CA LYS A 21 15.92 15.88 15.92
C LYS A 21 15.60 14.42 16.17
N SER A 22 16.15 13.81 17.21
CA SER A 22 15.88 12.42 17.57
C SER A 22 14.40 12.15 17.93
N ILE A 23 13.69 13.16 18.44
CA ILE A 23 12.24 13.06 18.69
C ILE A 23 11.44 13.06 17.38
N LEU A 24 11.88 13.84 16.40
CA LEU A 24 11.16 14.00 15.13
C LEU A 24 11.46 12.88 14.12
N GLU A 25 12.65 12.30 14.19
CA GLU A 25 13.06 11.18 13.31
C GLU A 25 12.25 9.90 13.57
N LYS A 26 11.90 9.65 14.84
CA LYS A 26 11.16 8.44 15.23
C LYS A 26 9.70 8.76 15.52
N SER A 27 8.79 7.95 15.01
CA SER A 27 7.37 8.08 15.32
C SER A 27 7.12 7.87 16.83
N LEU A 28 6.11 8.52 17.38
CA LEU A 28 5.70 8.30 18.77
C LEU A 28 5.35 6.83 19.02
N PHE A 29 4.75 6.16 18.02
CA PHE A 29 4.42 4.75 18.07
C PHE A 29 5.67 3.89 18.25
N GLU A 30 6.72 4.13 17.47
CA GLU A 30 7.97 3.37 17.55
C GLU A 30 8.63 3.54 18.93
N LYS A 31 8.62 4.75 19.48
CA LYS A 31 9.15 5.02 20.82
C LYS A 31 8.40 4.28 21.90
N LEU A 32 7.07 4.33 21.85
CA LEU A 32 6.21 3.62 22.80
C LEU A 32 6.36 2.11 22.67
N TYR A 33 6.43 1.59 21.45
CA TYR A 33 6.65 0.17 21.19
C TYR A 33 7.95 -0.30 21.82
N ASN A 34 9.07 0.36 21.51
CA ASN A 34 10.40 0.02 22.04
C ASN A 34 10.48 0.12 23.57
N PHE A 35 9.68 1.00 24.19
CA PHE A 35 9.60 1.13 25.63
C PHE A 35 8.75 0.03 26.27
N LEU A 36 7.68 -0.41 25.65
CA LEU A 36 6.70 -1.34 26.21
C LEU A 36 7.01 -2.80 25.88
N GLU A 37 7.69 -3.08 24.76
CA GLU A 37 8.02 -4.45 24.33
C GLU A 37 8.86 -5.22 25.37
N PRO A 38 9.96 -4.67 25.94
CA PRO A 38 10.78 -5.38 26.91
C PRO A 38 10.05 -5.76 28.20
N VAL A 39 8.95 -5.07 28.51
CA VAL A 39 8.12 -5.34 29.71
C VAL A 39 6.87 -6.15 29.38
N GLY A 40 6.77 -6.70 28.16
CA GLY A 40 5.69 -7.57 27.72
C GLY A 40 4.32 -6.90 27.64
N LYS A 41 4.29 -5.58 27.41
CA LYS A 41 3.05 -4.78 27.29
C LYS A 41 2.69 -4.44 25.85
N THR A 42 3.20 -5.18 24.90
CA THR A 42 2.86 -5.07 23.47
C THR A 42 2.19 -6.33 22.98
N VAL A 43 1.29 -6.19 22.03
CA VAL A 43 0.65 -7.30 21.31
C VAL A 43 0.77 -7.03 19.83
N THR A 44 1.33 -7.98 19.09
CA THR A 44 1.42 -7.92 17.63
C THR A 44 0.24 -8.63 17.01
N LEU A 45 -0.48 -7.95 16.13
CA LEU A 45 -1.56 -8.55 15.35
C LEU A 45 -0.93 -9.20 14.10
N ASP A 46 -0.92 -10.52 14.09
CA ASP A 46 -0.27 -11.34 13.05
C ASP A 46 -1.25 -11.94 12.03
N ILE A 47 -2.55 -11.73 12.20
CA ILE A 47 -3.59 -12.23 11.30
C ILE A 47 -4.34 -11.06 10.68
N GLN A 48 -4.30 -10.97 9.34
CA GLN A 48 -5.06 -9.99 8.59
C GLN A 48 -6.35 -10.60 8.02
N HIS A 49 -7.45 -9.85 8.07
CA HIS A 49 -8.76 -10.24 7.54
C HIS A 49 -9.23 -9.36 6.37
N ARG A 50 -8.39 -8.47 5.88
CA ARG A 50 -8.77 -7.48 4.84
C ARG A 50 -8.61 -8.03 3.43
N ASN A 51 -7.44 -8.54 3.11
CA ASN A 51 -7.05 -8.90 1.76
C ASN A 51 -7.22 -10.40 1.50
N HIS A 52 -7.37 -10.77 0.22
CA HIS A 52 -7.25 -12.15 -0.20
C HIS A 52 -5.90 -12.75 0.28
N PRO A 53 -5.83 -14.04 0.68
CA PRO A 53 -4.60 -14.64 1.22
C PRO A 53 -3.37 -14.50 0.33
N ILE A 54 -3.52 -14.56 -1.00
CA ILE A 54 -2.41 -14.33 -1.95
C ILE A 54 -1.83 -12.93 -1.82
N LEU A 55 -2.67 -11.90 -1.70
CA LEU A 55 -2.22 -10.52 -1.47
C LEU A 55 -1.63 -10.34 -0.07
N GLY A 56 -2.25 -10.96 0.94
CA GLY A 56 -1.74 -10.98 2.30
C GLY A 56 -0.34 -11.59 2.36
N LYS A 57 -0.14 -12.72 1.68
CA LYS A 57 1.18 -13.37 1.58
C LYS A 57 2.20 -12.48 0.87
N PHE A 58 1.84 -11.89 -0.26
CA PHE A 58 2.74 -10.97 -0.98
C PHE A 58 3.19 -9.81 -0.09
N ILE A 59 2.27 -9.19 0.64
CA ILE A 59 2.59 -8.10 1.57
C ILE A 59 3.47 -8.60 2.71
N SER A 60 3.13 -9.74 3.30
CA SER A 60 3.92 -10.37 4.36
C SER A 60 5.36 -10.62 3.92
N ASP A 61 5.54 -11.28 2.76
CA ASP A 61 6.85 -11.67 2.25
C ASP A 61 7.75 -10.47 1.90
N ASN A 62 7.17 -9.35 1.48
CA ASN A 62 7.94 -8.19 1.01
C ASN A 62 8.15 -7.10 2.06
N PHE A 63 7.32 -7.03 3.10
CA PHE A 63 7.33 -5.91 4.04
C PHE A 63 7.45 -6.29 5.52
N TYR A 64 7.18 -7.55 5.88
CA TYR A 64 7.14 -7.98 7.28
C TYR A 64 8.06 -9.15 7.62
N LEU A 65 8.60 -9.87 6.63
CA LEU A 65 9.49 -11.02 6.91
C LEU A 65 10.85 -10.61 7.47
N SER A 66 11.35 -9.42 7.15
CA SER A 66 12.63 -8.93 7.65
C SER A 66 12.67 -8.85 9.18
N ASP A 67 11.52 -8.65 9.80
CA ASP A 67 11.39 -8.46 11.25
C ASP A 67 10.98 -9.75 11.99
N GLY A 68 10.92 -10.89 11.27
CA GLY A 68 10.50 -12.18 11.84
C GLY A 68 9.00 -12.31 12.14
N ASN A 69 8.23 -11.26 11.88
CA ASN A 69 6.82 -11.14 12.23
C ASN A 69 5.92 -11.14 10.99
N GLY A 70 6.00 -12.19 10.19
CA GLY A 70 5.12 -12.32 9.02
C GLY A 70 3.63 -12.22 9.38
N VAL A 71 2.86 -11.58 8.50
CA VAL A 71 1.39 -11.46 8.65
C VAL A 71 0.72 -12.63 7.95
N ARG A 72 -0.09 -13.37 8.67
CA ARG A 72 -0.86 -14.52 8.16
C ARG A 72 -2.24 -14.08 7.69
N SER A 73 -2.86 -14.89 6.86
CA SER A 73 -4.27 -14.75 6.47
C SER A 73 -5.04 -15.99 6.90
N PRO A 74 -6.35 -15.90 7.20
CA PRO A 74 -7.17 -17.09 7.37
C PRO A 74 -7.13 -17.97 6.11
N ASP A 75 -6.98 -19.28 6.29
CA ASP A 75 -6.85 -20.24 5.18
C ASP A 75 -8.16 -21.01 4.93
N SER A 76 -9.31 -20.47 5.31
CA SER A 76 -10.60 -21.08 4.99
C SER A 76 -11.04 -20.78 3.56
N GLU A 77 -11.65 -21.76 2.90
CA GLU A 77 -12.21 -21.57 1.56
C GLU A 77 -13.29 -20.47 1.54
N GLY A 78 -14.10 -20.37 2.59
CA GLY A 78 -15.09 -19.29 2.71
C GLY A 78 -14.45 -17.90 2.75
N PHE A 79 -13.32 -17.74 3.45
CA PHE A 79 -12.58 -16.47 3.45
C PHE A 79 -11.99 -16.15 2.09
N LYS A 80 -11.39 -17.12 1.40
CA LYS A 80 -10.84 -16.95 0.05
C LYS A 80 -11.94 -16.56 -0.92
N ALA A 81 -13.06 -17.28 -0.94
CA ALA A 81 -14.20 -16.99 -1.81
C ALA A 81 -14.78 -15.58 -1.57
N ALA A 82 -14.95 -15.17 -0.30
CA ALA A 82 -15.46 -13.84 0.05
C ALA A 82 -14.52 -12.68 -0.37
N LYS A 83 -13.25 -12.97 -0.63
CA LYS A 83 -12.24 -11.99 -1.07
C LYS A 83 -11.87 -12.10 -2.54
N THR A 84 -12.40 -13.09 -3.24
CA THR A 84 -12.18 -13.26 -4.68
C THR A 84 -13.15 -12.36 -5.46
N GLN A 85 -12.62 -11.62 -6.43
CA GLN A 85 -13.42 -10.83 -7.35
C GLN A 85 -13.77 -11.70 -8.57
N HIS A 86 -15.03 -12.03 -8.73
CA HIS A 86 -15.54 -12.81 -9.87
C HIS A 86 -15.68 -11.91 -11.10
N LEU A 87 -14.56 -11.48 -11.66
CA LEU A 87 -14.50 -10.65 -12.86
C LEU A 87 -13.82 -11.41 -13.98
N SER A 88 -14.43 -11.45 -15.15
CA SER A 88 -13.89 -12.15 -16.32
C SER A 88 -12.47 -11.70 -16.67
N LEU A 89 -12.17 -10.40 -16.45
CA LEU A 89 -10.88 -9.79 -16.71
C LEU A 89 -9.75 -10.38 -15.87
N THR A 90 -10.03 -10.66 -14.59
CA THR A 90 -9.02 -11.18 -13.65
C THR A 90 -8.88 -12.69 -13.72
N ASN A 91 -9.78 -13.39 -14.43
CA ASN A 91 -9.84 -14.83 -14.47
C ASN A 91 -9.80 -15.43 -13.04
N GLU A 92 -10.63 -14.88 -12.15
CA GLU A 92 -10.74 -15.25 -10.73
C GLU A 92 -9.48 -15.02 -9.90
N ARG A 93 -8.48 -14.33 -10.43
CA ARG A 93 -7.27 -13.99 -9.69
C ARG A 93 -7.53 -12.80 -8.76
N PRO A 94 -6.99 -12.80 -7.54
CA PRO A 94 -7.23 -11.71 -6.58
C PRO A 94 -6.54 -10.41 -6.95
N CYS A 95 -5.60 -10.44 -7.86
CA CYS A 95 -4.90 -9.26 -8.36
C CYS A 95 -4.39 -9.47 -9.78
N MET A 96 -4.23 -8.37 -10.50
CA MET A 96 -3.69 -8.35 -11.85
C MET A 96 -2.81 -7.12 -12.03
N TRP A 97 -1.66 -7.32 -12.65
CA TRP A 97 -0.80 -6.22 -13.10
C TRP A 97 -1.03 -5.97 -14.58
N ILE A 98 -1.38 -4.74 -14.94
CA ILE A 98 -1.53 -4.32 -16.33
C ILE A 98 -0.36 -3.44 -16.69
N ASN A 99 0.54 -3.97 -17.51
CA ASN A 99 1.67 -3.19 -18.00
C ASN A 99 1.21 -2.27 -19.15
N ILE A 100 1.36 -0.97 -18.96
CA ILE A 100 1.13 0.03 -19.99
C ILE A 100 2.49 0.41 -20.56
N PRO A 101 2.79 0.04 -21.81
CA PRO A 101 4.12 0.27 -22.38
C PRO A 101 4.46 1.75 -22.45
N HIS A 102 5.75 2.03 -22.37
CA HIS A 102 6.31 3.35 -22.60
C HIS A 102 6.72 3.47 -24.07
N GLY A 103 6.34 4.50 -24.80
CA GLY A 103 6.81 4.54 -26.18
C GLY A 103 6.27 5.62 -27.13
N SER A 104 5.09 6.17 -26.93
CA SER A 104 4.58 7.29 -27.72
C SER A 104 4.12 8.42 -26.81
N ASP A 105 3.88 9.62 -27.35
CA ASP A 105 3.47 10.79 -26.55
C ASP A 105 2.26 10.51 -25.66
N GLU A 106 1.32 9.67 -26.10
CA GLU A 106 0.15 9.27 -25.34
C GLU A 106 0.51 8.39 -24.11
N PHE A 107 1.65 7.69 -24.15
CA PHE A 107 2.16 6.84 -23.10
C PHE A 107 3.19 7.53 -22.20
N MET A 108 3.62 8.76 -22.57
CA MET A 108 4.54 9.55 -21.76
C MET A 108 3.83 10.19 -20.57
N GLU A 109 4.54 10.31 -19.46
CA GLU A 109 4.09 11.09 -18.33
C GLU A 109 3.99 12.56 -18.69
N GLN A 110 2.86 13.16 -18.39
CA GLN A 110 2.60 14.59 -18.59
C GLN A 110 2.49 15.29 -17.24
N LYS A 111 2.82 16.59 -17.21
CA LYS A 111 2.76 17.41 -16.01
C LYS A 111 1.77 18.55 -16.20
N ARG A 112 0.88 18.73 -15.19
CA ARG A 112 -0.02 19.89 -15.11
C ARG A 112 0.08 20.49 -13.72
N GLY A 113 0.75 21.62 -13.59
CA GLY A 113 1.07 22.19 -12.28
C GLY A 113 1.99 21.25 -11.49
N THR A 114 1.58 20.85 -10.29
CA THR A 114 2.27 19.89 -9.43
C THR A 114 1.85 18.43 -9.69
N SER A 115 0.78 18.20 -10.46
CA SER A 115 0.24 16.88 -10.74
C SER A 115 0.94 16.23 -11.95
N ARG A 116 1.13 14.93 -11.86
CA ARG A 116 1.64 14.09 -12.96
C ARG A 116 0.56 13.10 -13.38
N TYR A 117 0.44 12.84 -14.67
CA TYR A 117 -0.57 11.93 -15.20
C TYR A 117 -0.11 11.30 -16.52
N ARG A 118 -0.68 10.15 -16.85
CA ARG A 118 -0.51 9.47 -18.13
C ARG A 118 -1.88 9.22 -18.76
N VAL A 119 -2.07 9.72 -19.96
CA VAL A 119 -3.36 9.61 -20.68
C VAL A 119 -3.70 8.15 -20.96
N ALA A 120 -2.72 7.33 -21.34
CA ALA A 120 -2.90 5.91 -21.59
C ALA A 120 -3.38 5.14 -20.34
N GLU A 121 -2.86 5.47 -19.16
CA GLU A 121 -3.33 4.88 -17.89
C GLU A 121 -4.77 5.27 -17.60
N ALA A 122 -5.10 6.55 -17.69
CA ALA A 122 -6.45 7.05 -17.47
C ALA A 122 -7.48 6.40 -18.41
N LYS A 123 -7.15 6.27 -19.70
CA LYS A 123 -7.99 5.59 -20.70
C LYS A 123 -8.16 4.11 -20.38
N THR A 124 -7.09 3.45 -19.96
CA THR A 124 -7.13 2.02 -19.59
C THR A 124 -8.00 1.81 -18.36
N ILE A 125 -7.83 2.62 -17.31
CA ILE A 125 -8.66 2.56 -16.10
C ILE A 125 -10.14 2.78 -16.45
N ALA A 126 -10.46 3.81 -17.24
CA ALA A 126 -11.84 4.10 -17.65
C ALA A 126 -12.47 2.94 -18.44
N LYS A 127 -11.69 2.31 -19.35
CA LYS A 127 -12.15 1.15 -20.13
C LYS A 127 -12.44 -0.07 -19.24
N LEU A 128 -11.55 -0.33 -18.27
CA LEU A 128 -11.72 -1.42 -17.32
C LEU A 128 -12.92 -1.19 -16.39
N ALA A 129 -13.06 0.02 -15.85
CA ALA A 129 -14.19 0.39 -15.01
C ALA A 129 -15.53 0.23 -15.75
N LYS A 130 -15.60 0.69 -17.02
CA LYS A 130 -16.78 0.50 -17.85
C LYS A 130 -17.13 -1.00 -18.04
N ARG A 131 -16.13 -1.83 -18.30
CA ARG A 131 -16.34 -3.28 -18.43
C ARG A 131 -16.84 -3.89 -17.12
N TRP A 132 -16.27 -3.52 -15.99
CA TRP A 132 -16.71 -4.00 -14.67
C TRP A 132 -18.15 -3.62 -14.34
N ILE A 133 -18.54 -2.40 -14.66
CA ILE A 133 -19.93 -1.94 -14.48
C ILE A 133 -20.88 -2.77 -15.37
N GLN A 134 -20.48 -3.06 -16.59
CA GLN A 134 -21.29 -3.88 -17.50
C GLN A 134 -21.42 -5.32 -17.00
N GLU A 135 -20.33 -5.94 -16.55
CA GLU A 135 -20.34 -7.32 -16.03
C GLU A 135 -21.15 -7.45 -14.71
N ARG A 136 -21.20 -6.40 -13.86
CA ARG A 136 -21.97 -6.40 -12.61
C ARG A 136 -23.37 -5.82 -12.72
N GLY A 137 -23.62 -5.00 -13.72
CA GLY A 137 -24.93 -4.36 -13.93
C GLY A 137 -26.05 -5.33 -14.29
N ASP A 138 -25.70 -6.52 -14.72
CA ASP A 138 -26.65 -7.60 -15.04
C ASP A 138 -27.07 -8.44 -13.81
N GLU A 139 -26.53 -8.13 -12.60
CA GLU A 139 -26.83 -8.82 -11.34
C GLU A 139 -27.85 -8.09 -10.43
N HIS A 140 -28.53 -7.03 -10.93
CA HIS A 140 -29.54 -6.26 -10.16
C HIS A 140 -30.91 -6.25 -10.85
#